data_9a419eceaf28681bdb3142c23a1c2cec
#
_entry.id   9a419eceaf28681bdb3142c23a1c2cec
#
_cell.length_a   1.000
_cell.length_b   1.000
_cell.length_c   1.000
_cell.angle_alpha   90.00
_cell.angle_beta   90.00
_cell.angle_gamma   90.00
#
_symmetry.space_group_name_H-M   'P 1'
#
loop_
_entity.id
_entity.type
_entity.pdbx_description
1 polymer ?
#
loop_
_entity_poly.entity_id
_entity_poly.type
_entity_poly.pdbx_seq_one_letter_code
_entity_poly.pdbx_strand_id
1 'polypeptide(L)'
;MKREFMDSQITQRTKDKFFNANELLSIFNNNSDKKKQIYHFWDNQSTKEFIEVLENDLNYNTRNSVYLKTHESIRGKGGGTWMHPYLFVKFAMWLSPQFELSIIKWVYDNLIEVRNQAGDYYKQMCDSKIGRAHV
;
A
#
# COMPACT_ATOMS: atom_id res chain seq x y z
N MET A 1 5.16 -12.01 -2.66
CA MET A 1 4.64 -12.08 -1.30
C MET A 1 3.13 -11.85 -1.32
N LYS A 2 2.40 -12.59 -0.54
CA LYS A 2 0.94 -12.45 -0.48
C LYS A 2 0.53 -11.73 0.79
N ARG A 3 -0.41 -10.81 0.66
CA ARG A 3 -1.01 -10.11 1.80
C ARG A 3 -2.49 -10.43 1.84
N GLU A 4 -3.00 -10.73 3.01
CA GLU A 4 -4.41 -11.06 3.19
C GLU A 4 -5.25 -9.79 3.26
N PHE A 5 -6.36 -9.77 2.52
CA PHE A 5 -7.26 -8.63 2.48
C PHE A 5 -8.68 -9.15 2.20
N MET A 6 -9.60 -8.95 3.14
CA MET A 6 -11.01 -9.37 3.02
C MET A 6 -11.15 -10.84 2.61
N ASP A 7 -10.43 -11.72 3.32
CA ASP A 7 -10.41 -13.16 3.06
C ASP A 7 -9.84 -13.54 1.69
N SER A 8 -9.17 -12.60 1.05
CA SER A 8 -8.49 -12.82 -0.22
C SER A 8 -7.04 -12.40 -0.09
N GLN A 9 -6.22 -12.85 -1.03
CA GLN A 9 -4.81 -12.53 -1.01
C GLN A 9 -4.46 -11.58 -2.14
N ILE A 10 -3.68 -10.54 -1.82
CA ILE A 10 -3.18 -9.57 -2.77
C ILE A 10 -1.68 -9.74 -2.86
N THR A 11 -1.17 -9.84 -4.09
CA THR A 11 0.26 -9.98 -4.31
C THR A 11 0.97 -8.65 -4.14
N GLN A 12 2.06 -8.67 -3.37
CA GLN A 12 2.95 -7.52 -3.19
C GLN A 12 4.34 -7.94 -3.68
N ARG A 13 4.91 -7.17 -4.60
CA ARG A 13 6.25 -7.47 -5.13
C ARG A 13 7.30 -7.17 -4.08
N THR A 14 8.32 -8.02 -4.03
CA THR A 14 9.41 -7.85 -3.07
C THR A 14 10.39 -6.75 -3.49
N LYS A 15 10.56 -6.55 -4.80
CA LYS A 15 11.57 -5.60 -5.30
C LYS A 15 11.24 -4.14 -4.96
N ASP A 16 9.97 -3.78 -4.93
CA ASP A 16 9.56 -2.38 -4.69
C ASP A 16 8.35 -2.26 -3.77
N LYS A 17 7.81 -3.38 -3.30
CA LYS A 17 6.65 -3.43 -2.41
C LYS A 17 5.34 -3.00 -3.08
N PHE A 18 5.30 -2.92 -4.40
CA PHE A 18 4.07 -2.57 -5.11
C PHE A 18 3.03 -3.67 -4.99
N PHE A 19 1.77 -3.27 -4.92
CA PHE A 19 0.64 -4.19 -4.86
C PHE A 19 -0.02 -4.35 -6.22
N ASN A 20 -0.57 -5.53 -6.46
CA ASN A 20 -1.30 -5.80 -7.70
C ASN A 20 -2.73 -5.26 -7.59
N ALA A 21 -2.99 -4.14 -8.28
CA ALA A 21 -4.30 -3.49 -8.22
C ALA A 21 -5.37 -4.28 -8.94
N ASN A 22 -5.02 -5.07 -9.94
CA ASN A 22 -6.00 -5.88 -10.68
C ASN A 22 -6.63 -6.93 -9.78
N GLU A 23 -5.86 -7.49 -8.85
CA GLU A 23 -6.40 -8.46 -7.90
C GLU A 23 -7.46 -7.82 -7.00
N LEU A 24 -7.19 -6.61 -6.50
CA LEU A 24 -8.17 -5.91 -5.67
C LEU A 24 -9.41 -5.54 -6.48
N LEU A 25 -9.22 -5.08 -7.71
CA LEU A 25 -10.32 -4.74 -8.59
C LEU A 25 -11.20 -5.98 -8.86
N SER A 26 -10.59 -7.14 -9.07
CA SER A 26 -11.34 -8.37 -9.27
C SER A 26 -12.16 -8.75 -8.05
N ILE A 27 -11.58 -8.60 -6.86
CA ILE A 27 -12.30 -8.87 -5.61
C ILE A 27 -13.53 -7.97 -5.53
N PHE A 28 -13.36 -6.68 -5.79
CA PHE A 28 -14.47 -5.74 -5.76
C PHE A 28 -15.53 -6.11 -6.79
N ASN A 29 -15.13 -6.37 -8.03
CA ASN A 29 -16.08 -6.64 -9.12
C ASN A 29 -16.83 -7.95 -8.93
N ASN A 30 -16.20 -8.94 -8.29
CA ASN A 30 -16.86 -10.21 -8.02
C ASN A 30 -17.93 -10.09 -6.93
N ASN A 31 -17.84 -9.07 -6.09
CA ASN A 31 -18.76 -8.89 -4.96
C ASN A 31 -19.69 -7.69 -5.14
N SER A 32 -19.71 -7.08 -6.32
CA SER A 32 -20.51 -5.88 -6.58
C SER A 32 -21.38 -6.06 -7.81
N ASP A 33 -22.60 -5.52 -7.74
CA ASP A 33 -23.51 -5.49 -8.88
C ASP A 33 -23.03 -4.49 -9.94
N LYS A 34 -22.38 -3.43 -9.51
CA LYS A 34 -21.86 -2.41 -10.41
C LYS A 34 -20.36 -2.56 -10.50
N LYS A 35 -19.89 -3.09 -11.62
CA LYS A 35 -18.47 -3.30 -11.83
C LYS A 35 -17.79 -2.02 -12.23
N LYS A 36 -16.54 -1.86 -11.78
CA LYS A 36 -15.73 -0.70 -12.09
C LYS A 36 -14.57 -1.09 -13.00
N GLN A 37 -14.06 -0.13 -13.73
CA GLN A 37 -12.91 -0.30 -14.60
C GLN A 37 -11.82 0.64 -14.18
N ILE A 38 -10.59 0.16 -14.26
CA ILE A 38 -9.45 0.89 -13.72
C ILE A 38 -9.19 2.22 -14.42
N TYR A 39 -9.56 2.33 -15.69
CA TYR A 39 -9.30 3.58 -16.41
C TYR A 39 -10.08 4.75 -15.82
N HIS A 40 -11.23 4.51 -15.18
CA HIS A 40 -11.96 5.56 -14.49
C HIS A 40 -11.20 6.10 -13.29
N PHE A 41 -10.43 5.23 -12.64
CA PHE A 41 -9.56 5.65 -11.54
C PHE A 41 -8.48 6.60 -12.08
N TRP A 42 -7.85 6.22 -13.19
CA TRP A 42 -6.81 7.07 -13.78
C TRP A 42 -7.34 8.41 -14.28
N ASP A 43 -8.59 8.44 -14.77
CA ASP A 43 -9.20 9.67 -15.28
C ASP A 43 -9.67 10.61 -14.19
N ASN A 44 -9.78 10.13 -12.96
CA ASN A 44 -10.24 10.93 -11.84
C ASN A 44 -9.24 12.03 -11.52
N GLN A 45 -9.71 13.26 -11.42
CA GLN A 45 -8.83 14.42 -11.17
C GLN A 45 -8.09 14.28 -9.83
N SER A 46 -8.77 13.81 -8.80
CA SER A 46 -8.16 13.59 -7.50
C SER A 46 -7.01 12.59 -7.58
N THR A 47 -7.17 11.54 -8.41
CA THR A 47 -6.12 10.55 -8.62
C THR A 47 -4.91 11.17 -9.31
N LYS A 48 -5.14 11.96 -10.34
CA LYS A 48 -4.06 12.62 -11.08
C LYS A 48 -3.26 13.54 -10.18
N GLU A 49 -3.95 14.32 -9.36
CA GLU A 49 -3.30 15.23 -8.42
C GLU A 49 -2.50 14.46 -7.38
N PHE A 50 -3.07 13.38 -6.86
CA PHE A 50 -2.38 12.56 -5.87
C PHE A 50 -1.12 11.93 -6.45
N ILE A 51 -1.19 11.41 -7.68
CA ILE A 51 -0.03 10.81 -8.35
C ILE A 51 1.09 11.84 -8.51
N GLU A 52 0.73 13.07 -8.89
CA GLU A 52 1.72 14.12 -9.02
C GLU A 52 2.42 14.43 -7.70
N VAL A 53 1.66 14.57 -6.63
CA VAL A 53 2.21 14.81 -5.30
C VAL A 53 3.07 13.65 -4.85
N LEU A 54 2.61 12.42 -5.04
CA LEU A 54 3.36 11.23 -4.66
C LEU A 54 4.66 11.12 -5.44
N GLU A 55 4.60 11.35 -6.75
CA GLU A 55 5.78 11.30 -7.60
C GLU A 55 6.83 12.30 -7.14
N ASN A 56 6.40 13.52 -6.85
CA ASN A 56 7.31 14.55 -6.37
C ASN A 56 7.90 14.18 -5.01
N ASP A 57 7.10 13.62 -4.12
CA ASP A 57 7.57 13.21 -2.80
C ASP A 57 8.59 12.09 -2.89
N LEU A 58 8.32 11.07 -3.71
CA LEU A 58 9.22 9.94 -3.87
C LEU A 58 10.56 10.34 -4.47
N ASN A 59 10.58 11.37 -5.31
CA ASN A 59 11.76 11.77 -6.05
C ASN A 59 12.42 13.04 -5.52
N TYR A 60 11.96 13.55 -4.39
CA TYR A 60 12.41 14.82 -3.84
C TYR A 60 13.92 14.83 -3.57
N ASN A 61 14.46 13.74 -3.03
CA ASN A 61 15.86 13.67 -2.64
C ASN A 61 16.63 12.61 -3.42
N THR A 62 16.28 12.38 -4.68
CA THR A 62 16.99 11.38 -5.48
C THR A 62 18.34 11.92 -5.91
N ARG A 63 19.38 11.54 -5.19
CA ARG A 63 20.74 11.92 -5.56
C ARG A 63 21.32 10.99 -6.63
N ASN A 64 20.70 9.87 -6.87
CA ASN A 64 21.23 8.83 -7.76
C ASN A 64 20.61 8.85 -9.13
N SER A 65 19.83 9.84 -9.48
CA SER A 65 19.15 9.94 -10.78
C SER A 65 18.24 8.76 -11.09
N VAL A 66 17.90 7.95 -10.11
CA VAL A 66 16.96 6.85 -10.30
C VAL A 66 15.56 7.37 -10.03
N TYR A 67 14.76 7.41 -11.08
CA TYR A 67 13.38 7.84 -10.98
C TYR A 67 12.55 6.74 -10.31
N LEU A 68 11.83 7.11 -9.26
CA LEU A 68 10.95 6.18 -8.54
C LEU A 68 9.53 6.31 -9.05
N LYS A 69 8.98 5.20 -9.55
CA LYS A 69 7.64 5.17 -10.13
C LYS A 69 6.57 5.11 -9.05
N THR A 70 5.39 5.62 -9.37
CA THR A 70 4.21 5.47 -8.51
C THR A 70 3.41 4.22 -8.88
N HIS A 71 3.51 3.78 -10.13
CA HIS A 71 2.79 2.61 -10.63
C HIS A 71 3.46 2.09 -11.89
N GLU A 72 3.08 0.88 -12.27
CA GLU A 72 3.62 0.24 -13.46
C GLU A 72 2.58 -0.73 -14.02
N SER A 73 2.36 -0.68 -15.34
CA SER A 73 1.48 -1.63 -16.01
C SER A 73 2.33 -2.59 -16.84
N ILE A 74 2.11 -3.89 -16.62
CA ILE A 74 2.84 -4.94 -17.31
C ILE A 74 1.85 -5.83 -18.05
N ARG A 75 2.13 -6.14 -19.31
CA ARG A 75 1.29 -7.03 -20.10
C ARG A 75 1.85 -8.45 -20.04
N GLY A 76 0.95 -9.45 -20.19
CA GLY A 76 1.34 -10.84 -20.28
C GLY A 76 1.43 -11.54 -18.95
N LYS A 77 2.25 -12.60 -18.89
CA LYS A 77 2.42 -13.40 -17.66
C LYS A 77 3.04 -12.56 -16.56
N GLY A 78 2.46 -12.65 -15.37
CA GLY A 78 2.89 -11.84 -14.25
C GLY A 78 2.50 -10.38 -14.41
N GLY A 79 1.61 -10.11 -15.39
CA GLY A 79 1.19 -8.77 -15.70
C GLY A 79 0.14 -8.22 -14.75
N GLY A 80 -0.32 -7.03 -15.07
CA GLY A 80 -1.29 -6.32 -14.30
C GLY A 80 -0.83 -4.92 -14.01
N THR A 81 -1.57 -4.21 -13.19
CA THR A 81 -1.22 -2.87 -12.76
C THR A 81 -0.69 -2.95 -11.34
N TRP A 82 0.55 -2.52 -11.18
CA TRP A 82 1.24 -2.54 -9.89
C TRP A 82 1.30 -1.12 -9.36
N MET A 83 0.88 -0.93 -8.12
CA MET A 83 0.80 0.40 -7.51
C MET A 83 1.66 0.49 -6.27
N HIS A 84 2.34 1.63 -6.12
CA HIS A 84 2.99 1.97 -4.85
C HIS A 84 1.97 1.82 -3.72
N PRO A 85 2.39 1.37 -2.52
CA PRO A 85 1.45 1.17 -1.42
C PRO A 85 0.53 2.35 -1.12
N TYR A 86 1.03 3.58 -1.21
CA TYR A 86 0.21 4.75 -0.95
C TYR A 86 -0.86 4.94 -2.02
N LEU A 87 -0.50 4.70 -3.27
CA LEU A 87 -1.46 4.79 -4.37
C LEU A 87 -2.48 3.66 -4.29
N PHE A 88 -2.05 2.49 -3.86
CA PHE A 88 -2.94 1.35 -3.67
C PHE A 88 -4.02 1.65 -2.62
N VAL A 89 -3.66 2.31 -1.52
CA VAL A 89 -4.64 2.74 -0.51
C VAL A 89 -5.67 3.68 -1.14
N LYS A 90 -5.21 4.65 -1.93
CA LYS A 90 -6.13 5.57 -2.60
C LYS A 90 -7.04 4.84 -3.58
N PHE A 91 -6.51 3.83 -4.27
CA PHE A 91 -7.29 3.01 -5.18
C PHE A 91 -8.40 2.26 -4.44
N ALA A 92 -8.10 1.68 -3.29
CA ALA A 92 -9.09 1.00 -2.47
C ALA A 92 -10.18 1.96 -2.00
N MET A 93 -9.82 3.17 -1.62
CA MET A 93 -10.78 4.20 -1.22
C MET A 93 -11.71 4.57 -2.36
N TRP A 94 -11.17 4.62 -3.57
CA TRP A 94 -11.98 4.93 -4.75
C TRP A 94 -12.97 3.80 -5.07
N LEU A 95 -12.59 2.54 -4.82
CA LEU A 95 -13.44 1.40 -5.14
C LEU A 95 -14.76 1.43 -4.35
N SER A 96 -14.69 1.57 -3.04
CA SER A 96 -15.90 1.66 -2.22
C SER A 96 -15.57 2.06 -0.79
N PRO A 97 -16.57 2.63 -0.05
CA PRO A 97 -16.36 2.91 1.36
C PRO A 97 -16.04 1.68 2.21
N GLN A 98 -16.55 0.50 1.83
CA GLN A 98 -16.21 -0.73 2.53
C GLN A 98 -14.74 -1.10 2.36
N PHE A 99 -14.24 -0.99 1.14
CA PHE A 99 -12.83 -1.23 0.87
C PHE A 99 -11.96 -0.16 1.54
N GLU A 100 -12.42 1.08 1.52
CA GLU A 100 -11.73 2.16 2.21
C GLU A 100 -11.55 1.84 3.69
N LEU A 101 -12.63 1.44 4.37
CA LEU A 101 -12.54 1.09 5.78
C LEU A 101 -11.63 -0.12 6.01
N SER A 102 -11.76 -1.13 5.17
CA SER A 102 -10.94 -2.34 5.30
C SER A 102 -9.45 -2.06 5.15
N ILE A 103 -9.08 -1.22 4.17
CA ILE A 103 -7.67 -0.92 3.96
C ILE A 103 -7.14 -0.02 5.08
N ILE A 104 -7.95 0.89 5.59
CA ILE A 104 -7.57 1.73 6.72
C ILE A 104 -7.29 0.87 7.96
N LYS A 105 -8.16 -0.08 8.25
CA LYS A 105 -7.97 -1.00 9.36
C LYS A 105 -6.70 -1.83 9.18
N TRP A 106 -6.50 -2.34 7.98
CA TRP A 106 -5.33 -3.16 7.69
C TRP A 106 -4.04 -2.37 7.88
N VAL A 107 -3.99 -1.15 7.37
CA VAL A 107 -2.82 -0.29 7.53
C VAL A 107 -2.60 0.05 9.01
N TYR A 108 -3.67 0.41 9.72
CA TYR A 108 -3.59 0.75 11.14
C TYR A 108 -3.07 -0.42 11.97
N ASP A 109 -3.61 -1.62 11.72
CA ASP A 109 -3.19 -2.80 12.47
C ASP A 109 -1.71 -3.10 12.23
N ASN A 110 -1.23 -2.96 11.00
CA ASN A 110 0.17 -3.18 10.70
C ASN A 110 1.06 -2.12 11.36
N LEU A 111 0.62 -0.88 11.42
CA LEU A 111 1.37 0.17 12.09
C LEU A 111 1.47 -0.09 13.60
N ILE A 112 0.37 -0.51 14.21
CA ILE A 112 0.36 -0.83 15.64
C ILE A 112 1.32 -1.98 15.93
N GLU A 113 1.32 -3.02 15.10
CA GLU A 113 2.23 -4.13 15.28
C GLU A 113 3.69 -3.70 15.19
N VAL A 114 4.03 -2.90 14.19
CA VAL A 114 5.39 -2.39 14.03
C VAL A 114 5.80 -1.54 15.24
N ARG A 115 4.89 -0.71 15.73
CA ARG A 115 5.16 0.12 16.90
C ARG A 115 5.40 -0.75 18.15
N ASN A 116 4.60 -1.79 18.32
CA ASN A 116 4.76 -2.68 19.47
C ASN A 116 6.09 -3.40 19.41
N GLN A 117 6.48 -3.89 18.25
CA GLN A 117 7.77 -4.54 18.05
C GLN A 117 8.93 -3.58 18.35
N ALA A 118 8.84 -2.36 17.86
CA ALA A 118 9.86 -1.36 18.11
C ALA A 118 9.96 -1.00 19.60
N GLY A 119 8.82 -0.90 20.26
CA GLY A 119 8.77 -0.64 21.70
C GLY A 119 9.41 -1.75 22.51
N ASP A 120 9.11 -3.00 22.16
CA ASP A 120 9.69 -4.15 22.83
C ASP A 120 11.20 -4.20 22.65
N TYR A 121 11.66 -3.93 21.44
CA TYR A 121 13.09 -3.90 21.14
C TYR A 121 13.79 -2.82 21.96
N TYR A 122 13.23 -1.64 22.02
CA TYR A 122 13.78 -0.53 22.79
C TYR A 122 13.85 -0.87 24.27
N LYS A 123 12.81 -1.48 24.79
CA LYS A 123 12.75 -1.89 26.18
C LYS A 123 13.83 -2.91 26.49
N GLN A 124 14.04 -3.89 25.64
CA GLN A 124 15.10 -4.86 25.80
C GLN A 124 16.47 -4.22 25.83
N MET A 125 16.70 -3.26 24.94
CA MET A 125 17.96 -2.54 24.92
C MET A 125 18.20 -1.79 26.21
N CYS A 126 17.22 -1.11 26.74
CA CYS A 126 17.34 -0.36 27.96
C CYS A 126 17.63 -1.29 29.14
N ASP A 127 16.89 -2.40 29.23
CA ASP A 127 17.06 -3.35 30.32
C ASP A 127 18.44 -3.99 30.32
N SER A 128 18.97 -4.30 29.12
CA SER A 128 20.27 -4.97 29.05
C SER A 128 21.43 -4.00 29.25
N LYS A 129 21.32 -2.76 28.85
CA LYS A 129 22.42 -1.82 28.96
C LYS A 129 22.50 -1.14 30.30
N ILE A 130 21.38 -0.75 30.83
CA ILE A 130 21.33 0.07 32.01
C ILE A 130 20.94 -0.74 33.22
N GLY A 131 20.33 -1.87 32.97
CA GLY A 131 19.94 -2.74 34.05
C GLY A 131 18.88 -2.17 34.95
N ARG A 132 18.11 -1.21 34.46
CA ARG A 132 17.04 -0.69 35.27
C ARG A 132 16.05 0.02 34.44
N ALA A 133 14.95 0.04 34.94
CA ALA A 133 13.89 0.80 34.43
C ALA A 133 14.09 2.18 34.91
N HIS A 134 14.15 3.08 34.03
CA HIS A 134 13.94 4.39 34.50
C HIS A 134 12.59 4.79 34.09
N VAL A 135 12.12 5.59 34.80
CA VAL A 135 10.75 5.95 34.64
C VAL A 135 10.50 6.85 33.52
#